data_40447929ef342e9471690b0dc3fee4ea
#
_entry.id   40447929ef342e9471690b0dc3fee4ea
#
_cell.length_a   1.000
_cell.length_b   1.000
_cell.length_c   1.000
_cell.angle_alpha   90.00
_cell.angle_beta   90.00
_cell.angle_gamma   90.00
#
_symmetry.space_group_name_H-M   'P 1'
#
loop_
_entity.id
_entity.type
_entity.pdbx_description
1 polymer ?
#
loop_
_entity_poly.entity_id
_entity_poly.type
_entity_poly.pdbx_seq_one_letter_code
_entity_poly.pdbx_strand_id
1 'polypeptide(L)'
;LTLNNAGLKVVMCIPTATPPKWLIDQHPDILPVDPNTGATRGFGSRRHYDFSSEIYLQESLRITKVLAMRYGGHEGIVGWQTDNELCCHDTALSGSKSARSAFQTWCRDQYPSIRKLNSEWGNVFWSMEYRDFTEIELPILAVTETSPAHRMAFRRFSSDQVVNYHNRMIEVIRQHAPNQFITHNFIPMNETGVDNVALAAPLDFTSYDNYPLGRTDLLLTGAPTEQLRRYMRTGHPDFATYYHDQTRGLLNRGFWVMEQQPGPVNWANNNPRPAPGMIRFWTIEAFAHGADCVCYFRWRQAPFAQEQMHAGLLRPDNSKTEAWPEAEQAMADVAQLDITSQPSQPASVAIITGVEGLWVSDIE
;
A
#
# COMPACT_ATOMS: atom_id res chain seq x y z
N LEU A 1 21.09 -17.65 -4.29
CA LEU A 1 22.09 -18.35 -5.09
C LEU A 1 21.55 -18.78 -6.45
N THR A 2 20.46 -19.57 -6.53
CA THR A 2 19.93 -20.08 -7.81
C THR A 2 19.58 -18.95 -8.79
N LEU A 3 18.85 -17.94 -8.36
CA LEU A 3 18.47 -16.80 -9.20
C LEU A 3 19.70 -15.99 -9.63
N ASN A 4 20.61 -15.72 -8.71
CA ASN A 4 21.84 -14.99 -9.02
C ASN A 4 22.73 -15.75 -10.02
N ASN A 5 22.85 -17.06 -9.88
CA ASN A 5 23.58 -17.91 -10.82
C ASN A 5 22.93 -17.92 -12.22
N ALA A 6 21.64 -17.65 -12.31
CA ALA A 6 20.92 -17.46 -13.57
C ALA A 6 20.98 -16.02 -14.12
N GLY A 7 21.76 -15.14 -13.50
CA GLY A 7 21.90 -13.74 -13.90
C GLY A 7 20.76 -12.82 -13.47
N LEU A 8 19.83 -13.32 -12.63
CA LEU A 8 18.69 -12.54 -12.15
C LEU A 8 19.07 -11.75 -10.91
N LYS A 9 18.58 -10.53 -10.82
CA LYS A 9 18.65 -9.68 -9.62
C LYS A 9 17.39 -9.86 -8.79
N VAL A 10 17.50 -9.69 -7.48
CA VAL A 10 16.42 -9.92 -6.53
C VAL A 10 16.14 -8.67 -5.71
N VAL A 11 14.88 -8.26 -5.67
CA VAL A 11 14.36 -7.33 -4.65
C VAL A 11 13.77 -8.20 -3.53
N MET A 12 14.30 -8.06 -2.33
CA MET A 12 13.89 -8.84 -1.17
C MET A 12 12.68 -8.18 -0.49
N CYS A 13 11.56 -8.89 -0.41
CA CYS A 13 10.39 -8.42 0.34
C CYS A 13 10.45 -8.85 1.81
N ILE A 14 10.11 -7.96 2.73
CA ILE A 14 10.00 -8.27 4.16
C ILE A 14 8.64 -8.91 4.43
N PRO A 15 8.57 -10.13 5.01
CA PRO A 15 7.33 -10.92 5.09
C PRO A 15 6.47 -10.55 6.32
N THR A 16 6.25 -9.25 6.56
CA THR A 16 5.52 -8.75 7.73
C THR A 16 4.03 -8.49 7.49
N ALA A 17 3.55 -8.63 6.26
CA ALA A 17 2.13 -8.47 5.95
C ALA A 17 1.23 -9.54 6.61
N THR A 18 1.80 -10.65 7.06
CA THR A 18 1.07 -11.82 7.57
C THR A 18 1.69 -12.36 8.86
N PRO A 19 1.33 -11.83 10.04
CA PRO A 19 1.78 -12.40 11.31
C PRO A 19 1.45 -13.89 11.40
N PRO A 20 2.41 -14.75 11.81
CA PRO A 20 2.17 -16.18 11.89
C PRO A 20 1.24 -16.54 13.06
N LYS A 21 0.53 -17.67 12.94
CA LYS A 21 -0.47 -18.12 13.92
C LYS A 21 0.08 -18.20 15.34
N TRP A 22 1.31 -18.71 15.51
CA TRP A 22 1.92 -18.84 16.84
C TRP A 22 2.09 -17.48 17.55
N LEU A 23 2.40 -16.41 16.79
CA LEU A 23 2.54 -15.07 17.35
C LEU A 23 1.20 -14.52 17.81
N ILE A 24 0.14 -14.74 17.02
CA ILE A 24 -1.23 -14.33 17.38
C ILE A 24 -1.73 -15.13 18.59
N ASP A 25 -1.40 -16.43 18.71
CA ASP A 25 -1.80 -17.22 19.87
C ASP A 25 -1.14 -16.75 21.17
N GLN A 26 0.11 -16.31 21.08
CA GLN A 26 0.83 -15.75 22.23
C GLN A 26 0.39 -14.32 22.58
N HIS A 27 0.04 -13.55 21.56
CA HIS A 27 -0.28 -12.11 21.67
C HIS A 27 -1.53 -11.76 20.86
N PRO A 28 -2.72 -12.17 21.28
CA PRO A 28 -3.98 -11.92 20.53
C PRO A 28 -4.34 -10.43 20.41
N ASP A 29 -3.77 -9.58 21.23
CA ASP A 29 -3.91 -8.13 21.20
C ASP A 29 -3.13 -7.44 20.04
N ILE A 30 -2.36 -8.21 19.26
CA ILE A 30 -1.82 -7.76 17.96
C ILE A 30 -2.95 -7.55 16.95
N LEU A 31 -4.05 -8.30 17.05
CA LEU A 31 -5.15 -8.24 16.08
C LEU A 31 -5.83 -6.87 16.08
N PRO A 32 -6.08 -6.28 14.89
CA PRO A 32 -6.75 -5.00 14.80
C PRO A 32 -8.24 -5.14 15.16
N VAL A 33 -8.82 -4.04 15.63
CA VAL A 33 -10.26 -3.93 15.92
C VAL A 33 -10.87 -3.00 14.87
N ASP A 34 -11.89 -3.49 14.20
CA ASP A 34 -12.65 -2.72 13.22
C ASP A 34 -13.31 -1.51 13.90
N PRO A 35 -13.00 -0.28 13.48
CA PRO A 35 -13.52 0.93 14.14
C PRO A 35 -15.02 1.14 13.95
N ASN A 36 -15.65 0.51 12.96
CA ASN A 36 -17.06 0.66 12.66
C ASN A 36 -17.93 -0.31 13.45
N THR A 37 -17.39 -1.51 13.76
CA THR A 37 -18.17 -2.57 14.41
C THR A 37 -17.67 -2.90 15.82
N GLY A 38 -16.46 -2.51 16.18
CA GLY A 38 -15.80 -2.92 17.42
C GLY A 38 -15.36 -4.38 17.44
N ALA A 39 -15.50 -5.11 16.34
CA ALA A 39 -15.12 -6.51 16.24
C ALA A 39 -13.62 -6.68 16.01
N THR A 40 -13.01 -7.62 16.72
CA THR A 40 -11.63 -8.00 16.44
C THR A 40 -11.54 -8.71 15.07
N ARG A 41 -10.65 -8.25 14.19
CA ARG A 41 -10.42 -8.85 12.88
C ARG A 41 -9.45 -10.03 13.04
N GLY A 42 -9.93 -11.22 12.71
CA GLY A 42 -9.27 -12.49 13.07
C GLY A 42 -8.13 -12.89 12.13
N PHE A 43 -7.37 -13.91 12.60
CA PHE A 43 -6.38 -14.63 11.79
C PHE A 43 -7.05 -15.37 10.61
N GLY A 44 -6.32 -15.51 9.51
CA GLY A 44 -6.74 -16.33 8.37
C GLY A 44 -6.50 -15.70 6.99
N SER A 45 -5.97 -14.49 6.98
CA SER A 45 -5.63 -13.75 5.77
C SER A 45 -4.31 -12.99 5.97
N ARG A 46 -4.20 -11.80 5.40
CA ARG A 46 -3.09 -10.85 5.62
C ARG A 46 -3.61 -9.60 6.33
N ARG A 47 -2.71 -8.74 6.82
CA ARG A 47 -3.05 -7.47 7.49
C ARG A 47 -3.76 -7.62 8.84
N HIS A 48 -3.73 -8.76 9.46
CA HIS A 48 -4.35 -9.00 10.75
C HIS A 48 -3.42 -8.56 11.91
N TYR A 49 -2.96 -7.31 11.84
CA TYR A 49 -2.15 -6.66 12.88
C TYR A 49 -2.48 -5.17 13.00
N ASP A 50 -2.28 -4.65 14.19
CA ASP A 50 -2.46 -3.25 14.55
C ASP A 50 -1.12 -2.53 14.51
N PHE A 51 -1.03 -1.43 13.79
CA PHE A 51 0.18 -0.60 13.71
C PHE A 51 0.57 0.03 15.05
N SER A 52 -0.36 0.13 16.00
CA SER A 52 -0.09 0.60 17.37
C SER A 52 0.38 -0.51 18.32
N SER A 53 0.49 -1.76 17.85
CA SER A 53 1.00 -2.87 18.65
C SER A 53 2.52 -2.82 18.73
N GLU A 54 3.05 -2.46 19.90
CA GLU A 54 4.50 -2.47 20.14
C GLU A 54 5.10 -3.86 19.99
N ILE A 55 4.38 -4.90 20.40
CA ILE A 55 4.82 -6.30 20.26
C ILE A 55 5.02 -6.64 18.79
N TYR A 56 4.03 -6.27 17.94
CA TYR A 56 4.15 -6.55 16.51
C TYR A 56 5.25 -5.75 15.84
N LEU A 57 5.42 -4.49 16.22
CA LEU A 57 6.52 -3.65 15.75
C LEU A 57 7.87 -4.32 16.07
N GLN A 58 8.09 -4.75 17.32
CA GLN A 58 9.35 -5.38 17.73
C GLN A 58 9.63 -6.69 16.97
N GLU A 59 8.63 -7.55 16.78
CA GLU A 59 8.79 -8.77 16.00
C GLU A 59 9.05 -8.49 14.51
N SER A 60 8.42 -7.47 13.95
CA SER A 60 8.67 -7.00 12.57
C SER A 60 10.10 -6.47 12.41
N LEU A 61 10.60 -5.68 13.37
CA LEU A 61 11.98 -5.19 13.37
C LEU A 61 12.98 -6.35 13.55
N ARG A 62 12.66 -7.33 14.40
CA ARG A 62 13.50 -8.51 14.61
C ARG A 62 13.68 -9.32 13.32
N ILE A 63 12.61 -9.66 12.61
CA ILE A 63 12.72 -10.41 11.35
C ILE A 63 13.37 -9.59 10.24
N THR A 64 13.08 -8.31 10.16
CA THR A 64 13.72 -7.38 9.22
C THR A 64 15.24 -7.36 9.44
N LYS A 65 15.67 -7.24 10.69
CA LYS A 65 17.10 -7.28 11.05
C LYS A 65 17.76 -8.58 10.64
N VAL A 66 17.15 -9.73 10.94
CA VAL A 66 17.69 -11.05 10.59
C VAL A 66 17.88 -11.18 9.07
N LEU A 67 16.90 -10.73 8.28
CA LEU A 67 16.98 -10.77 6.83
C LEU A 67 18.05 -9.79 6.30
N ALA A 68 18.05 -8.55 6.78
CA ALA A 68 19.00 -7.53 6.35
C ALA A 68 20.46 -7.91 6.70
N MET A 69 20.71 -8.44 7.89
CA MET A 69 22.04 -8.95 8.27
C MET A 69 22.50 -10.13 7.38
N ARG A 70 21.58 -11.01 7.01
CA ARG A 70 21.90 -12.18 6.20
C ARG A 70 22.14 -11.85 4.73
N TYR A 71 21.39 -10.92 4.17
CA TYR A 71 21.32 -10.67 2.73
C TYR A 71 21.81 -9.28 2.30
N GLY A 72 22.03 -8.35 3.22
CA GLY A 72 22.45 -6.99 2.92
C GLY A 72 23.80 -6.86 2.20
N GLY A 73 24.68 -7.86 2.32
CA GLY A 73 25.94 -7.93 1.57
C GLY A 73 25.92 -8.86 0.36
N HIS A 74 24.76 -9.43 -0.01
CA HIS A 74 24.69 -10.42 -1.09
C HIS A 74 24.56 -9.72 -2.45
N GLU A 75 25.49 -9.97 -3.38
CA GLU A 75 25.59 -9.33 -4.70
C GLU A 75 24.35 -9.49 -5.60
N GLY A 76 23.59 -10.56 -5.42
CA GLY A 76 22.35 -10.84 -6.15
C GLY A 76 21.13 -10.09 -5.63
N ILE A 77 21.20 -9.50 -4.43
CA ILE A 77 20.14 -8.68 -3.84
C ILE A 77 20.42 -7.21 -4.18
N VAL A 78 19.57 -6.59 -4.97
CA VAL A 78 19.75 -5.20 -5.41
C VAL A 78 18.95 -4.21 -4.58
N GLY A 79 17.91 -4.67 -3.90
CA GLY A 79 17.06 -3.80 -3.10
C GLY A 79 16.07 -4.55 -2.23
N TRP A 80 15.28 -3.77 -1.50
CA TRP A 80 14.31 -4.22 -0.52
C TRP A 80 12.95 -3.58 -0.77
N GLN A 81 11.90 -4.38 -0.64
CA GLN A 81 10.54 -3.90 -0.49
C GLN A 81 10.15 -4.09 0.98
N THR A 82 9.74 -3.00 1.64
CA THR A 82 9.22 -3.05 3.00
C THR A 82 7.81 -3.59 3.00
N ASP A 83 7.51 -4.61 3.81
CA ASP A 83 6.14 -5.13 3.94
C ASP A 83 5.45 -5.36 2.57
N ASN A 84 4.14 -5.15 2.46
CA ASN A 84 3.37 -5.17 1.20
C ASN A 84 2.13 -4.30 1.33
N GLU A 85 1.85 -3.39 0.40
CA GLU A 85 0.61 -2.61 0.31
C GLU A 85 0.12 -2.11 1.70
N LEU A 86 0.93 -1.35 2.42
CA LEU A 86 0.57 -0.84 3.75
C LEU A 86 -0.82 -0.17 3.73
N CYS A 87 -1.63 -0.40 4.76
CA CYS A 87 -3.02 0.07 4.91
C CYS A 87 -4.06 -0.58 4.00
N CYS A 88 -3.70 -1.53 3.16
CA CYS A 88 -4.66 -2.29 2.35
C CYS A 88 -5.77 -2.88 3.24
N HIS A 89 -7.01 -2.95 2.72
CA HIS A 89 -8.19 -3.46 3.42
C HIS A 89 -8.60 -2.66 4.66
N ASP A 90 -8.47 -1.34 4.63
CA ASP A 90 -8.87 -0.42 5.70
C ASP A 90 -8.25 -0.77 7.06
N THR A 91 -6.94 -1.08 7.06
CA THR A 91 -6.22 -1.47 8.27
C THR A 91 -5.43 -0.35 8.93
N ALA A 92 -5.48 0.87 8.38
CA ALA A 92 -4.86 2.05 8.98
C ALA A 92 -5.51 2.42 10.31
N LEU A 93 -6.83 2.35 10.38
CA LEU A 93 -7.61 2.67 11.56
C LEU A 93 -7.86 1.41 12.40
N SER A 94 -7.62 1.50 13.70
CA SER A 94 -7.94 0.41 14.64
C SER A 94 -8.61 0.96 15.91
N GLY A 95 -9.65 0.28 16.36
CA GLY A 95 -10.34 0.55 17.62
C GLY A 95 -9.75 -0.20 18.81
N SER A 96 -8.54 -0.71 18.73
CA SER A 96 -7.91 -1.52 19.76
C SER A 96 -7.52 -0.72 21.01
N LYS A 97 -7.26 -1.44 22.10
CA LYS A 97 -6.70 -0.84 23.32
C LYS A 97 -5.32 -0.25 23.08
N SER A 98 -4.50 -0.89 22.25
CA SER A 98 -3.18 -0.39 21.86
C SER A 98 -3.29 0.92 21.10
N ALA A 99 -4.21 1.01 20.12
CA ALA A 99 -4.47 2.23 19.38
C ALA A 99 -4.96 3.36 20.32
N ARG A 100 -5.86 3.07 21.28
CA ARG A 100 -6.31 4.06 22.26
C ARG A 100 -5.16 4.62 23.10
N SER A 101 -4.32 3.74 23.67
CA SER A 101 -3.18 4.16 24.48
C SER A 101 -2.15 4.97 23.68
N ALA A 102 -1.87 4.55 22.46
CA ALA A 102 -0.98 5.26 21.56
C ALA A 102 -1.56 6.62 21.13
N PHE A 103 -2.87 6.70 20.88
CA PHE A 103 -3.55 7.96 20.56
C PHE A 103 -3.52 8.95 21.71
N GLN A 104 -3.70 8.51 22.94
CA GLN A 104 -3.56 9.34 24.14
C GLN A 104 -2.16 9.94 24.28
N THR A 105 -1.13 9.13 23.98
CA THR A 105 0.27 9.58 23.97
C THR A 105 0.50 10.59 22.84
N TRP A 106 0.04 10.27 21.63
CA TRP A 106 0.12 11.16 20.47
C TRP A 106 -0.55 12.52 20.76
N CYS A 107 -1.75 12.52 21.34
CA CYS A 107 -2.43 13.77 21.74
C CYS A 107 -1.61 14.58 22.75
N ARG A 108 -0.96 13.93 23.71
CA ARG A 108 -0.09 14.61 24.67
C ARG A 108 1.11 15.30 23.99
N ASP A 109 1.63 14.69 22.93
CA ASP A 109 2.75 15.25 22.17
C ASP A 109 2.31 16.41 21.24
N GLN A 110 1.06 16.35 20.73
CA GLN A 110 0.53 17.36 19.80
C GLN A 110 -0.02 18.60 20.52
N TYR A 111 -0.54 18.46 21.73
CA TYR A 111 -1.21 19.55 22.44
C TYR A 111 -0.49 19.91 23.73
N PRO A 112 -0.18 21.22 23.96
CA PRO A 112 0.58 21.64 25.13
C PRO A 112 -0.16 21.43 26.46
N SER A 113 -1.47 21.23 26.44
CA SER A 113 -2.28 20.91 27.60
C SER A 113 -3.63 20.33 27.19
N ILE A 114 -4.26 19.60 28.10
CA ILE A 114 -5.64 19.08 27.89
C ILE A 114 -6.66 20.20 27.69
N ARG A 115 -6.46 21.35 28.35
CA ARG A 115 -7.31 22.54 28.15
C ARG A 115 -7.19 23.07 26.70
N LYS A 116 -5.99 23.05 26.12
CA LYS A 116 -5.80 23.47 24.73
C LYS A 116 -6.45 22.51 23.76
N LEU A 117 -6.31 21.20 23.97
CA LEU A 117 -6.99 20.17 23.20
C LEU A 117 -8.52 20.36 23.26
N ASN A 118 -9.11 20.49 24.46
CA ASN A 118 -10.55 20.70 24.61
C ASN A 118 -11.05 21.93 23.85
N SER A 119 -10.27 23.02 23.90
CA SER A 119 -10.60 24.26 23.19
C SER A 119 -10.54 24.07 21.66
N GLU A 120 -9.52 23.38 21.14
CA GLU A 120 -9.37 23.16 19.70
C GLU A 120 -10.37 22.17 19.13
N TRP A 121 -10.76 21.17 19.91
CA TRP A 121 -11.79 20.20 19.51
C TRP A 121 -13.21 20.72 19.73
N GLY A 122 -13.37 21.84 20.43
CA GLY A 122 -14.67 22.39 20.75
C GLY A 122 -15.45 21.58 21.78
N ASN A 123 -14.76 20.89 22.70
CA ASN A 123 -15.33 19.89 23.61
C ASN A 123 -16.28 20.50 24.67
N VAL A 124 -16.30 21.83 24.84
CA VAL A 124 -17.31 22.48 25.67
C VAL A 124 -18.73 22.22 25.13
N PHE A 125 -18.87 21.99 23.84
CA PHE A 125 -20.14 21.61 23.24
C PHE A 125 -20.57 20.21 23.72
N TRP A 126 -21.77 20.08 24.22
CA TRP A 126 -22.33 18.86 24.83
C TRP A 126 -21.53 18.32 26.03
N SER A 127 -20.71 19.14 26.69
CA SER A 127 -19.92 18.74 27.87
C SER A 127 -18.96 17.57 27.61
N MET A 128 -18.27 17.59 26.45
CA MET A 128 -17.33 16.53 26.05
C MET A 128 -15.89 16.79 26.54
N GLU A 129 -15.67 17.73 27.45
CA GLU A 129 -14.33 18.09 27.93
C GLU A 129 -13.67 16.94 28.72
N TYR A 130 -12.43 16.66 28.37
CA TYR A 130 -11.54 15.75 29.10
C TYR A 130 -10.80 16.53 30.21
N ARG A 131 -10.53 15.88 31.33
CA ARG A 131 -9.75 16.43 32.47
C ARG A 131 -8.28 16.11 32.33
N ASP A 132 -7.94 14.99 31.68
CA ASP A 132 -6.59 14.51 31.46
C ASP A 132 -6.49 13.76 30.11
N PHE A 133 -5.28 13.67 29.54
CA PHE A 133 -5.05 12.95 28.29
C PHE A 133 -5.37 11.46 28.36
N THR A 134 -5.32 10.85 29.55
CA THR A 134 -5.66 9.42 29.75
C THR A 134 -7.17 9.15 29.67
N GLU A 135 -8.00 10.18 29.70
CA GLU A 135 -9.45 10.07 29.54
C GLU A 135 -9.88 10.08 28.07
N ILE A 136 -8.98 10.42 27.14
CA ILE A 136 -9.32 10.52 25.71
C ILE A 136 -9.73 9.15 25.18
N GLU A 137 -10.93 9.08 24.62
CA GLU A 137 -11.43 7.92 23.89
C GLU A 137 -11.13 8.04 22.40
N LEU A 138 -11.22 6.93 21.68
CA LEU A 138 -11.19 6.96 20.21
C LEU A 138 -12.54 7.49 19.68
N PRO A 139 -12.58 8.24 18.58
CA PRO A 139 -13.81 8.78 18.00
C PRO A 139 -14.59 7.74 17.18
N ILE A 140 -14.84 6.57 17.79
CA ILE A 140 -15.48 5.42 17.16
C ILE A 140 -16.63 4.92 18.03
N LEU A 141 -17.63 4.29 17.42
CA LEU A 141 -18.77 3.65 18.10
C LEU A 141 -19.55 4.58 19.03
N ALA A 142 -19.43 5.89 18.86
CA ALA A 142 -20.28 6.85 19.56
C ALA A 142 -21.72 6.77 19.05
N VAL A 143 -22.68 7.24 19.86
CA VAL A 143 -24.10 7.18 19.48
C VAL A 143 -24.40 7.99 18.23
N THR A 144 -23.71 9.10 18.07
CA THR A 144 -23.72 9.93 16.87
C THR A 144 -22.29 10.40 16.58
N GLU A 145 -22.09 11.22 15.57
CA GLU A 145 -20.78 11.69 15.14
C GLU A 145 -20.07 12.45 16.27
N THR A 146 -18.80 12.15 16.45
CA THR A 146 -17.92 12.91 17.33
C THR A 146 -17.42 14.19 16.64
N SER A 147 -16.80 15.09 17.41
CA SER A 147 -16.20 16.33 16.88
C SER A 147 -15.36 16.07 15.61
N PRO A 148 -15.54 16.82 14.52
CA PRO A 148 -14.70 16.71 13.33
C PRO A 148 -13.21 16.86 13.62
N ALA A 149 -12.82 17.75 14.54
CA ALA A 149 -11.45 17.92 14.97
C ALA A 149 -10.88 16.65 15.64
N HIS A 150 -11.68 15.98 16.47
CA HIS A 150 -11.31 14.70 17.09
C HIS A 150 -11.14 13.59 16.05
N ARG A 151 -12.07 13.49 15.10
CA ARG A 151 -12.00 12.52 13.98
C ARG A 151 -10.78 12.77 13.10
N MET A 152 -10.46 14.04 12.80
CA MET A 152 -9.28 14.42 12.04
C MET A 152 -8.00 14.09 12.81
N ALA A 153 -7.93 14.37 14.11
CA ALA A 153 -6.80 13.99 14.95
C ALA A 153 -6.55 12.48 14.95
N PHE A 154 -7.62 11.69 14.98
CA PHE A 154 -7.49 10.22 14.90
C PHE A 154 -7.01 9.73 13.51
N ARG A 155 -7.42 10.37 12.43
CA ARG A 155 -6.91 10.09 11.07
C ARG A 155 -5.40 10.38 10.98
N ARG A 156 -4.97 11.55 11.45
CA ARG A 156 -3.54 11.94 11.49
C ARG A 156 -2.73 10.94 12.33
N PHE A 157 -3.17 10.66 13.55
CA PHE A 157 -2.55 9.66 14.41
C PHE A 157 -2.39 8.32 13.72
N SER A 158 -3.46 7.81 13.11
CA SER A 158 -3.43 6.50 12.45
C SER A 158 -2.45 6.47 11.28
N SER A 159 -2.39 7.53 10.49
CA SER A 159 -1.38 7.71 9.46
C SER A 159 0.04 7.74 10.03
N ASP A 160 0.27 8.50 11.10
CA ASP A 160 1.57 8.61 11.76
C ASP A 160 2.05 7.26 12.31
N GLN A 161 1.13 6.39 12.80
CA GLN A 161 1.49 5.04 13.25
C GLN A 161 2.02 4.18 12.10
N VAL A 162 1.39 4.24 10.94
CA VAL A 162 1.84 3.52 9.74
C VAL A 162 3.20 4.04 9.27
N VAL A 163 3.35 5.36 9.17
CA VAL A 163 4.61 6.01 8.76
C VAL A 163 5.74 5.65 9.75
N ASN A 164 5.47 5.70 11.05
CA ASN A 164 6.46 5.30 12.06
C ASN A 164 6.87 3.83 11.92
N TYR A 165 5.91 2.92 11.79
CA TYR A 165 6.18 1.50 11.55
C TYR A 165 7.09 1.29 10.34
N HIS A 166 6.76 1.94 9.23
CA HIS A 166 7.53 1.88 7.99
C HIS A 166 8.95 2.42 8.14
N ASN A 167 9.09 3.61 8.72
CA ASN A 167 10.38 4.27 8.93
C ASN A 167 11.31 3.42 9.80
N ARG A 168 10.80 2.81 10.86
CA ARG A 168 11.56 1.92 11.74
C ARG A 168 12.11 0.70 11.01
N MET A 169 11.33 0.11 10.10
CA MET A 169 11.81 -0.99 9.25
C MET A 169 12.90 -0.53 8.29
N ILE A 170 12.75 0.63 7.66
CA ILE A 170 13.76 1.23 6.76
C ILE A 170 15.07 1.48 7.50
N GLU A 171 15.02 2.05 8.71
CA GLU A 171 16.19 2.27 9.55
C GLU A 171 16.99 0.99 9.78
N VAL A 172 16.30 -0.11 10.10
CA VAL A 172 16.95 -1.43 10.29
C VAL A 172 17.57 -1.93 8.99
N ILE A 173 16.90 -1.80 7.85
CA ILE A 173 17.46 -2.21 6.55
C ILE A 173 18.70 -1.37 6.22
N ARG A 174 18.64 -0.05 6.37
CA ARG A 174 19.78 0.86 6.08
C ARG A 174 21.01 0.55 6.93
N GLN A 175 20.83 0.13 8.19
CA GLN A 175 21.95 -0.24 9.07
C GLN A 175 22.71 -1.46 8.55
N HIS A 176 22.06 -2.38 7.87
CA HIS A 176 22.65 -3.68 7.48
C HIS A 176 22.80 -3.85 5.97
N ALA A 177 22.14 -3.01 5.17
CA ALA A 177 22.12 -3.03 3.71
C ALA A 177 22.22 -1.61 3.13
N PRO A 178 23.27 -0.83 3.46
CA PRO A 178 23.34 0.60 3.14
C PRO A 178 23.45 0.90 1.64
N ASN A 179 23.89 -0.05 0.82
CA ASN A 179 24.14 0.13 -0.61
C ASN A 179 23.00 -0.43 -1.49
N GLN A 180 21.96 -0.99 -0.90
CA GLN A 180 20.81 -1.54 -1.62
C GLN A 180 19.65 -0.56 -1.54
N PHE A 181 18.92 -0.39 -2.64
CA PHE A 181 17.76 0.50 -2.61
C PHE A 181 16.63 -0.04 -1.74
N ILE A 182 15.77 0.85 -1.28
CA ILE A 182 14.55 0.52 -0.56
C ILE A 182 13.37 1.18 -1.26
N THR A 183 12.34 0.40 -1.53
CA THR A 183 11.04 0.84 -2.07
C THR A 183 9.89 0.22 -1.28
N HIS A 184 8.69 0.66 -1.58
CA HIS A 184 7.43 0.09 -1.08
C HIS A 184 6.39 0.13 -2.19
N ASN A 185 5.58 -0.94 -2.31
CA ASN A 185 4.49 -0.99 -3.27
C ASN A 185 3.23 -0.31 -2.72
N PHE A 186 2.97 0.90 -3.18
CA PHE A 186 1.76 1.64 -2.87
C PHE A 186 0.55 1.00 -3.54
N ILE A 187 -0.60 1.08 -2.89
CA ILE A 187 -1.85 0.62 -3.46
C ILE A 187 -2.75 1.80 -3.82
N PRO A 188 -3.14 1.96 -5.08
CA PRO A 188 -3.96 3.07 -5.53
C PRO A 188 -5.33 3.20 -4.85
N MET A 189 -5.86 2.10 -4.30
CA MET A 189 -7.17 2.09 -3.63
C MET A 189 -7.15 2.64 -2.20
N ASN A 190 -6.00 3.05 -1.70
CA ASN A 190 -5.82 3.45 -0.29
C ASN A 190 -5.40 4.92 -0.14
N GLU A 191 -5.93 5.78 -0.99
CA GLU A 191 -5.57 7.21 -1.02
C GLU A 191 -5.90 7.94 0.28
N THR A 192 -6.89 7.46 1.03
CA THR A 192 -7.32 8.04 2.31
C THR A 192 -6.78 7.31 3.54
N GLY A 193 -6.03 6.22 3.35
CA GLY A 193 -5.55 5.40 4.46
C GLY A 193 -4.36 5.99 5.21
N VAL A 194 -3.46 6.66 4.50
CA VAL A 194 -2.19 7.17 5.03
C VAL A 194 -1.70 8.36 4.21
N ASP A 195 -0.88 9.21 4.82
CA ASP A 195 -0.10 10.23 4.10
C ASP A 195 0.99 9.56 3.24
N ASN A 196 0.68 9.36 1.96
CA ASN A 196 1.59 8.75 1.01
C ASN A 196 2.86 9.58 0.76
N VAL A 197 2.82 10.90 0.96
CA VAL A 197 4.01 11.76 0.85
C VAL A 197 4.97 11.47 2.01
N ALA A 198 4.46 11.41 3.24
CA ALA A 198 5.24 11.06 4.42
C ALA A 198 5.78 9.62 4.32
N LEU A 199 4.97 8.69 3.81
CA LEU A 199 5.37 7.29 3.62
C LEU A 199 6.46 7.13 2.56
N ALA A 200 6.42 7.93 1.48
CA ALA A 200 7.39 7.90 0.40
C ALA A 200 8.74 8.56 0.75
N ALA A 201 8.73 9.55 1.62
CA ALA A 201 9.88 10.41 1.90
C ALA A 201 11.21 9.67 2.18
N PRO A 202 11.27 8.54 2.93
CA PRO A 202 12.51 7.82 3.23
C PRO A 202 12.93 6.82 2.14
N LEU A 203 12.13 6.62 1.08
CA LEU A 203 12.38 5.67 0.01
C LEU A 203 13.38 6.20 -1.04
N ASP A 204 14.08 5.32 -1.72
CA ASP A 204 14.94 5.69 -2.84
C ASP A 204 14.12 6.03 -4.08
N PHE A 205 13.02 5.34 -4.30
CA PHE A 205 12.00 5.61 -5.31
C PHE A 205 10.68 4.96 -4.88
N THR A 206 9.59 5.39 -5.48
CA THR A 206 8.27 4.84 -5.25
C THR A 206 7.97 3.68 -6.20
N SER A 207 7.18 2.72 -5.74
CA SER A 207 6.57 1.71 -6.61
C SER A 207 5.08 1.56 -6.27
N TYR A 208 4.30 1.03 -7.20
CA TYR A 208 2.87 0.80 -6.95
C TYR A 208 2.34 -0.39 -7.73
N ASP A 209 1.12 -0.82 -7.39
CA ASP A 209 0.48 -1.99 -7.95
C ASP A 209 -0.61 -1.59 -8.94
N ASN A 210 -0.43 -1.97 -10.21
CA ASN A 210 -1.28 -1.59 -11.32
C ASN A 210 -2.17 -2.74 -11.78
N TYR A 211 -3.43 -2.66 -11.42
CA TYR A 211 -4.47 -3.63 -11.77
C TYR A 211 -5.62 -2.97 -12.57
N PRO A 212 -5.40 -2.62 -13.84
CA PRO A 212 -6.36 -1.81 -14.61
C PRO A 212 -7.78 -2.38 -14.66
N LEU A 213 -7.96 -3.70 -14.84
CA LEU A 213 -9.29 -4.30 -14.89
C LEU A 213 -9.94 -4.39 -13.53
N GLY A 214 -9.19 -4.86 -12.52
CA GLY A 214 -9.71 -4.94 -11.16
C GLY A 214 -10.09 -3.57 -10.61
N ARG A 215 -9.28 -2.56 -10.85
CA ARG A 215 -9.58 -1.17 -10.45
C ARG A 215 -10.81 -0.62 -11.17
N THR A 216 -10.92 -0.86 -12.47
CA THR A 216 -12.09 -0.46 -13.27
C THR A 216 -13.37 -1.08 -12.73
N ASP A 217 -13.35 -2.38 -12.39
CA ASP A 217 -14.49 -3.08 -11.81
C ASP A 217 -14.96 -2.45 -10.50
N LEU A 218 -14.03 -2.11 -9.62
CA LEU A 218 -14.34 -1.48 -8.33
C LEU A 218 -14.88 -0.06 -8.49
N LEU A 219 -14.22 0.78 -9.28
CA LEU A 219 -14.57 2.21 -9.43
C LEU A 219 -15.85 2.40 -10.24
N LEU A 220 -16.16 1.50 -11.16
CA LEU A 220 -17.40 1.55 -11.94
C LEU A 220 -18.52 0.70 -11.34
N THR A 221 -18.38 0.25 -10.09
CA THR A 221 -19.47 -0.42 -9.38
C THR A 221 -20.69 0.51 -9.31
N GLY A 222 -21.83 0.04 -9.85
CA GLY A 222 -23.05 0.85 -9.95
C GLY A 222 -23.12 1.81 -11.17
N ALA A 223 -22.07 1.89 -11.98
CA ALA A 223 -22.11 2.66 -13.22
C ALA A 223 -23.03 2.01 -14.28
N PRO A 224 -23.49 2.77 -15.30
CA PRO A 224 -24.26 2.22 -16.39
C PRO A 224 -23.57 1.02 -17.05
N THR A 225 -24.34 -0.02 -17.36
CA THR A 225 -23.83 -1.29 -17.94
C THR A 225 -23.01 -1.04 -19.23
N GLU A 226 -23.34 -0.05 -20.01
CA GLU A 226 -22.61 0.30 -21.24
C GLU A 226 -21.16 0.77 -20.91
N GLN A 227 -20.99 1.57 -19.88
CA GLN A 227 -19.68 2.04 -19.44
C GLN A 227 -18.83 0.88 -18.92
N LEU A 228 -19.40 -0.02 -18.10
CA LEU A 228 -18.75 -1.24 -17.67
C LEU A 228 -18.32 -2.10 -18.85
N ARG A 229 -19.22 -2.37 -19.81
CA ARG A 229 -18.92 -3.17 -21.02
C ARG A 229 -17.80 -2.58 -21.84
N ARG A 230 -17.72 -1.25 -21.93
CA ARG A 230 -16.69 -0.54 -22.70
C ARG A 230 -15.29 -0.80 -22.15
N TYR A 231 -15.12 -0.79 -20.83
CA TYR A 231 -13.81 -0.79 -20.19
C TYR A 231 -13.45 -2.10 -19.47
N MET A 232 -14.37 -3.04 -19.32
CA MET A 232 -14.16 -4.24 -18.50
C MET A 232 -13.02 -5.16 -18.99
N ARG A 233 -12.56 -5.02 -20.24
CA ARG A 233 -11.44 -5.80 -20.79
C ARG A 233 -10.23 -4.98 -21.20
N THR A 234 -10.33 -3.67 -21.09
CA THR A 234 -9.24 -2.72 -21.42
C THR A 234 -8.72 -1.95 -20.21
N GLY A 235 -9.51 -1.89 -19.14
CA GLY A 235 -9.34 -0.92 -18.07
C GLY A 235 -9.84 0.47 -18.51
N HIS A 236 -10.25 1.28 -17.56
CA HIS A 236 -10.53 2.69 -17.82
C HIS A 236 -9.21 3.44 -18.01
N PRO A 237 -9.01 4.15 -19.11
CA PRO A 237 -7.70 4.72 -19.45
C PRO A 237 -7.19 5.72 -18.39
N ASP A 238 -8.07 6.53 -17.81
CA ASP A 238 -7.68 7.58 -16.88
C ASP A 238 -7.17 7.03 -15.53
N PHE A 239 -7.50 5.77 -15.17
CA PHE A 239 -7.10 5.25 -13.87
C PHE A 239 -5.62 4.89 -13.80
N ALA A 240 -5.10 4.16 -14.79
CA ALA A 240 -3.69 3.82 -14.83
C ALA A 240 -2.83 5.08 -15.01
N THR A 241 -3.19 5.96 -15.94
CA THR A 241 -2.45 7.20 -16.22
C THR A 241 -2.38 8.11 -15.00
N TYR A 242 -3.49 8.27 -14.27
CA TYR A 242 -3.51 9.06 -13.03
C TYR A 242 -2.54 8.50 -11.99
N TYR A 243 -2.56 7.18 -11.73
CA TYR A 243 -1.71 6.57 -10.72
C TYR A 243 -0.24 6.50 -11.10
N HIS A 244 0.10 6.38 -12.39
CA HIS A 244 1.46 6.54 -12.87
C HIS A 244 2.01 7.93 -12.51
N ASP A 245 1.26 8.96 -12.84
CA ASP A 245 1.66 10.35 -12.59
C ASP A 245 1.68 10.69 -11.10
N GLN A 246 0.70 10.19 -10.32
CA GLN A 246 0.67 10.35 -8.87
C GLN A 246 1.90 9.71 -8.21
N THR A 247 2.22 8.45 -8.57
CA THR A 247 3.36 7.71 -8.01
C THR A 247 4.67 8.40 -8.33
N ARG A 248 4.85 8.84 -9.60
CA ARG A 248 6.01 9.64 -10.00
C ARG A 248 6.08 10.95 -9.20
N GLY A 249 4.94 11.60 -8.98
CA GLY A 249 4.84 12.88 -8.28
C GLY A 249 5.24 12.84 -6.81
N LEU A 250 5.09 11.70 -6.12
CA LEU A 250 5.44 11.57 -4.69
C LEU A 250 6.90 11.95 -4.40
N LEU A 251 7.85 11.56 -5.26
CA LEU A 251 9.27 11.88 -5.11
C LEU A 251 9.84 12.67 -6.30
N ASN A 252 9.00 13.03 -7.27
CA ASN A 252 9.39 13.73 -8.49
C ASN A 252 10.57 13.05 -9.21
N ARG A 253 10.50 11.73 -9.38
CA ARG A 253 11.51 10.89 -10.06
C ARG A 253 10.87 9.66 -10.68
N GLY A 254 11.63 8.84 -11.39
CA GLY A 254 11.20 7.54 -11.91
C GLY A 254 10.61 6.65 -10.82
N PHE A 255 9.75 5.74 -11.21
CA PHE A 255 9.02 4.83 -10.31
C PHE A 255 9.00 3.42 -10.90
N TRP A 256 8.60 2.43 -10.10
CA TRP A 256 8.34 1.08 -10.60
C TRP A 256 6.86 0.72 -10.52
N VAL A 257 6.39 -0.05 -11.48
CA VAL A 257 5.18 -0.84 -11.31
C VAL A 257 5.61 -2.17 -10.71
N MET A 258 5.32 -2.35 -9.40
CA MET A 258 5.79 -3.52 -8.66
C MET A 258 4.92 -4.75 -8.95
N GLU A 259 3.62 -4.54 -9.17
CA GLU A 259 2.68 -5.57 -9.52
C GLU A 259 1.85 -5.14 -10.74
N GLN A 260 2.23 -5.59 -11.94
CA GLN A 260 1.44 -5.35 -13.14
C GLN A 260 0.50 -6.53 -13.39
N GLN A 261 -0.77 -6.24 -13.59
CA GLN A 261 -1.80 -7.23 -13.91
C GLN A 261 -1.50 -7.98 -15.23
N PRO A 262 -1.32 -9.32 -15.22
CA PRO A 262 -1.15 -10.11 -16.45
C PRO A 262 -2.44 -10.78 -16.94
N GLY A 263 -3.52 -10.73 -16.16
CA GLY A 263 -4.76 -11.44 -16.46
C GLY A 263 -5.83 -11.23 -15.39
N PRO A 264 -6.81 -12.11 -15.27
CA PRO A 264 -7.83 -12.04 -14.21
C PRO A 264 -7.25 -11.97 -12.81
N VAL A 265 -7.88 -11.17 -11.94
CA VAL A 265 -7.53 -11.05 -10.51
C VAL A 265 -8.59 -11.74 -9.65
N ASN A 266 -8.20 -12.22 -8.46
CA ASN A 266 -9.12 -12.99 -7.59
C ASN A 266 -10.05 -12.12 -6.73
N TRP A 267 -9.80 -10.82 -6.63
CA TRP A 267 -10.49 -9.89 -5.72
C TRP A 267 -11.51 -8.96 -6.39
N ALA A 268 -11.57 -8.92 -7.74
CA ALA A 268 -12.59 -8.19 -8.47
C ALA A 268 -13.89 -8.99 -8.60
N ASN A 269 -15.04 -8.28 -8.62
CA ASN A 269 -16.35 -8.94 -8.75
C ASN A 269 -16.51 -9.59 -10.12
N ASN A 270 -16.01 -8.93 -11.18
CA ASN A 270 -15.95 -9.46 -12.52
C ASN A 270 -14.48 -9.75 -12.87
N ASN A 271 -14.26 -10.92 -13.46
CA ASN A 271 -12.92 -11.41 -13.70
C ASN A 271 -12.66 -11.75 -15.17
N PRO A 272 -12.84 -10.80 -16.11
CA PRO A 272 -12.63 -11.04 -17.53
C PRO A 272 -11.15 -11.16 -17.86
N ARG A 273 -10.86 -11.82 -18.97
CA ARG A 273 -9.53 -11.75 -19.58
C ARG A 273 -9.33 -10.39 -20.22
N PRO A 274 -8.12 -9.78 -20.14
CA PRO A 274 -7.76 -8.60 -20.91
C PRO A 274 -8.08 -8.80 -22.42
N ALA A 275 -8.39 -7.72 -23.09
CA ALA A 275 -8.44 -7.75 -24.55
C ALA A 275 -7.02 -7.99 -25.11
N PRO A 276 -6.89 -8.66 -26.27
CA PRO A 276 -5.60 -8.85 -26.90
C PRO A 276 -4.85 -7.53 -27.10
N GLY A 277 -3.56 -7.52 -26.76
CA GLY A 277 -2.70 -6.35 -26.83
C GLY A 277 -2.63 -5.51 -25.56
N MET A 278 -3.51 -5.75 -24.57
CA MET A 278 -3.60 -4.88 -23.38
C MET A 278 -2.43 -5.05 -22.42
N ILE A 279 -1.87 -6.25 -22.26
CA ILE A 279 -0.70 -6.46 -21.40
C ILE A 279 0.50 -5.68 -21.95
N ARG A 280 0.71 -5.74 -23.26
CA ARG A 280 1.73 -4.96 -23.94
C ARG A 280 1.46 -3.45 -23.80
N PHE A 281 0.21 -3.01 -24.02
CA PHE A 281 -0.20 -1.62 -23.93
C PHE A 281 0.07 -1.04 -22.54
N TRP A 282 -0.43 -1.66 -21.47
CA TRP A 282 -0.24 -1.17 -20.10
C TRP A 282 1.23 -1.12 -19.69
N THR A 283 2.04 -2.04 -20.20
CA THR A 283 3.48 -2.04 -19.95
C THR A 283 4.15 -0.83 -20.62
N ILE A 284 3.86 -0.58 -21.89
CA ILE A 284 4.42 0.58 -22.62
C ILE A 284 3.90 1.90 -22.04
N GLU A 285 2.63 1.96 -21.65
CA GLU A 285 2.01 3.11 -20.99
C GLU A 285 2.78 3.47 -19.70
N ALA A 286 3.10 2.50 -18.84
CA ALA A 286 3.86 2.74 -17.63
C ALA A 286 5.23 3.39 -17.94
N PHE A 287 5.97 2.87 -18.93
CA PHE A 287 7.23 3.47 -19.36
C PHE A 287 7.05 4.87 -19.98
N ALA A 288 5.98 5.09 -20.74
CA ALA A 288 5.65 6.40 -21.29
C ALA A 288 5.38 7.46 -20.20
N HIS A 289 4.89 7.01 -19.03
CA HIS A 289 4.69 7.86 -17.84
C HIS A 289 5.94 7.96 -16.92
N GLY A 290 7.07 7.35 -17.33
CA GLY A 290 8.34 7.45 -16.62
C GLY A 290 8.62 6.33 -15.62
N ALA A 291 8.01 5.16 -15.79
CA ALA A 291 8.43 3.98 -15.04
C ALA A 291 9.81 3.52 -15.48
N ASP A 292 10.64 3.13 -14.51
CA ASP A 292 11.97 2.54 -14.77
C ASP A 292 11.90 1.00 -14.86
N CYS A 293 10.84 0.40 -14.30
CA CYS A 293 10.65 -1.05 -14.29
C CYS A 293 9.16 -1.40 -14.18
N VAL A 294 8.79 -2.51 -14.82
CA VAL A 294 7.47 -3.12 -14.71
C VAL A 294 7.64 -4.60 -14.33
N CYS A 295 7.12 -4.98 -13.17
CA CYS A 295 7.13 -6.35 -12.65
C CYS A 295 5.73 -6.93 -12.76
N TYR A 296 5.59 -8.10 -13.38
CA TYR A 296 4.29 -8.75 -13.46
C TYR A 296 3.97 -9.54 -12.19
N PHE A 297 2.81 -9.33 -11.64
CA PHE A 297 2.29 -10.18 -10.56
C PHE A 297 1.22 -11.11 -11.14
N ARG A 298 1.54 -12.36 -11.35
CA ARG A 298 2.78 -13.05 -10.91
C ARG A 298 3.42 -13.84 -12.08
N TRP A 299 4.61 -14.35 -11.83
CA TRP A 299 5.29 -15.25 -12.78
C TRP A 299 4.45 -16.47 -13.13
N ARG A 300 3.96 -17.21 -12.10
CA ARG A 300 3.13 -18.38 -12.27
C ARG A 300 1.92 -18.35 -11.33
N GLN A 301 0.75 -18.60 -11.87
CA GLN A 301 -0.47 -18.74 -11.09
C GLN A 301 -0.30 -19.85 -10.05
N ALA A 302 -0.68 -19.58 -8.80
CA ALA A 302 -0.61 -20.57 -7.74
C ALA A 302 -1.63 -21.69 -7.98
N PRO A 303 -1.25 -22.96 -7.80
CA PRO A 303 -2.18 -24.09 -7.95
C PRO A 303 -3.12 -24.25 -6.75
N PHE A 304 -2.90 -23.52 -5.67
CA PHE A 304 -3.67 -23.55 -4.42
C PHE A 304 -3.49 -22.24 -3.64
N ALA A 305 -4.13 -22.14 -2.47
CA ALA A 305 -4.14 -21.01 -1.55
C ALA A 305 -5.05 -19.85 -1.97
N GLN A 306 -5.06 -18.79 -1.18
CA GLN A 306 -6.03 -17.68 -1.28
C GLN A 306 -6.05 -17.01 -2.65
N GLU A 307 -4.89 -16.91 -3.30
CA GLU A 307 -4.76 -16.26 -4.60
C GLU A 307 -4.65 -17.26 -5.77
N GLN A 308 -5.16 -18.47 -5.61
CA GLN A 308 -5.13 -19.48 -6.69
C GLN A 308 -5.85 -19.03 -7.96
N MET A 309 -6.81 -18.11 -7.85
CA MET A 309 -7.56 -17.57 -9.01
C MET A 309 -6.89 -16.31 -9.59
N HIS A 310 -5.78 -15.83 -8.99
CA HIS A 310 -5.00 -14.72 -9.54
C HIS A 310 -4.11 -15.22 -10.67
N ALA A 311 -4.29 -14.67 -11.88
CA ALA A 311 -3.53 -15.08 -13.05
C ALA A 311 -2.04 -14.79 -12.92
N GLY A 312 -1.22 -15.57 -13.62
CA GLY A 312 0.20 -15.33 -13.82
C GLY A 312 0.55 -15.29 -15.30
N LEU A 313 1.82 -15.04 -15.61
CA LEU A 313 2.35 -15.21 -16.95
C LEU A 313 2.35 -16.69 -17.37
N LEU A 314 2.53 -17.58 -16.39
CA LEU A 314 2.37 -19.01 -16.55
C LEU A 314 1.13 -19.52 -15.80
N ARG A 315 0.51 -20.57 -16.33
CA ARG A 315 -0.55 -21.34 -15.66
C ARG A 315 0.05 -22.23 -14.57
N PRO A 316 -0.78 -22.84 -13.71
CA PRO A 316 -0.30 -23.76 -12.67
C PRO A 316 0.55 -24.93 -13.19
N ASP A 317 0.29 -25.38 -14.41
CA ASP A 317 1.00 -26.47 -15.10
C ASP A 317 2.30 -26.02 -15.82
N ASN A 318 2.72 -24.76 -15.63
CA ASN A 318 3.84 -24.09 -16.30
C ASN A 318 3.63 -23.79 -17.80
N SER A 319 2.45 -24.03 -18.37
CA SER A 319 2.16 -23.58 -19.72
C SER A 319 2.02 -22.05 -19.79
N LYS A 320 2.39 -21.45 -20.90
CA LYS A 320 2.31 -20.00 -21.14
C LYS A 320 0.84 -19.57 -21.22
N THR A 321 0.50 -18.44 -20.58
CA THR A 321 -0.80 -17.78 -20.77
C THR A 321 -0.78 -16.89 -22.01
N GLU A 322 -1.92 -16.34 -22.36
CA GLU A 322 -2.05 -15.34 -23.43
C GLU A 322 -1.24 -14.06 -23.15
N ALA A 323 -0.96 -13.77 -21.87
CA ALA A 323 -0.14 -12.62 -21.46
C ALA A 323 1.36 -12.80 -21.81
N TRP A 324 1.84 -14.03 -21.89
CA TRP A 324 3.26 -14.29 -22.10
C TRP A 324 3.81 -13.66 -23.38
N PRO A 325 3.25 -13.92 -24.59
CA PRO A 325 3.79 -13.32 -25.81
C PRO A 325 3.67 -11.79 -25.82
N GLU A 326 2.66 -11.23 -25.17
CA GLU A 326 2.52 -9.78 -25.06
C GLU A 326 3.59 -9.17 -24.14
N ALA A 327 3.94 -9.82 -23.05
CA ALA A 327 5.03 -9.42 -22.17
C ALA A 327 6.39 -9.52 -22.86
N GLU A 328 6.64 -10.62 -23.61
CA GLU A 328 7.86 -10.75 -24.43
C GLU A 328 7.97 -9.63 -25.47
N GLN A 329 6.87 -9.28 -26.15
CA GLN A 329 6.86 -8.22 -27.14
C GLN A 329 7.06 -6.85 -26.48
N ALA A 330 6.43 -6.57 -25.32
CA ALA A 330 6.64 -5.33 -24.59
C ALA A 330 8.11 -5.14 -24.19
N MET A 331 8.79 -6.19 -23.72
CA MET A 331 10.23 -6.14 -23.42
C MET A 331 11.06 -5.83 -24.67
N ALA A 332 10.73 -6.43 -25.82
CA ALA A 332 11.42 -6.16 -27.08
C ALA A 332 11.22 -4.71 -27.54
N ASP A 333 10.02 -4.18 -27.39
CA ASP A 333 9.69 -2.78 -27.71
C ASP A 333 10.48 -1.81 -26.82
N VAL A 334 10.46 -2.04 -25.49
CA VAL A 334 11.19 -1.22 -24.52
C VAL A 334 12.69 -1.20 -24.80
N ALA A 335 13.25 -2.36 -25.17
CA ALA A 335 14.67 -2.46 -25.52
C ALA A 335 15.05 -1.67 -26.82
N GLN A 336 14.08 -1.42 -27.70
CA GLN A 336 14.27 -0.61 -28.90
C GLN A 336 14.04 0.88 -28.67
N LEU A 337 13.20 1.21 -27.69
CA LEU A 337 12.95 2.58 -27.27
C LEU A 337 14.08 2.98 -26.32
N ASP A 338 14.88 3.97 -26.69
CA ASP A 338 15.87 4.55 -25.78
C ASP A 338 15.16 5.41 -24.72
N ILE A 339 14.43 4.74 -23.85
CA ILE A 339 13.56 5.37 -22.84
C ILE A 339 14.41 6.08 -21.78
N THR A 340 15.64 5.61 -21.56
CA THR A 340 16.52 6.16 -20.50
C THR A 340 17.15 7.49 -20.89
N SER A 341 17.16 7.85 -22.18
CA SER A 341 17.77 9.08 -22.70
C SER A 341 16.77 10.22 -22.93
N GLN A 342 15.47 9.96 -22.80
CA GLN A 342 14.46 11.00 -23.03
C GLN A 342 14.30 11.85 -21.76
N PRO A 343 14.57 13.17 -21.82
CA PRO A 343 14.24 14.04 -20.69
C PRO A 343 12.73 14.04 -20.47
N SER A 344 12.31 13.93 -19.21
CA SER A 344 10.89 14.08 -18.88
C SER A 344 10.40 15.44 -19.37
N GLN A 345 9.44 15.45 -20.30
CA GLN A 345 8.81 16.69 -20.72
C GLN A 345 8.02 17.28 -19.54
N PRO A 346 8.21 18.55 -19.19
CA PRO A 346 7.41 19.18 -18.14
C PRO A 346 5.93 19.15 -18.53
N ALA A 347 5.08 18.71 -17.63
CA ALA A 347 3.64 18.73 -17.82
C ALA A 347 3.15 20.19 -17.88
N SER A 348 2.22 20.47 -18.80
CA SER A 348 1.59 21.79 -18.90
C SER A 348 0.48 22.02 -17.85
N VAL A 349 0.04 20.95 -17.18
CA VAL A 349 -1.00 20.95 -16.14
C VAL A 349 -0.50 20.15 -14.95
N ALA A 350 -0.77 20.63 -13.73
CA ALA A 350 -0.50 19.91 -12.49
C ALA A 350 -1.82 19.70 -11.74
N ILE A 351 -2.01 18.49 -11.20
CA ILE A 351 -3.10 18.17 -10.27
C ILE A 351 -2.50 18.17 -8.87
N ILE A 352 -3.03 19.04 -8.00
CA ILE A 352 -2.61 19.10 -6.59
C ILE A 352 -3.59 18.25 -5.79
N THR A 353 -3.07 17.24 -5.11
CA THR A 353 -3.83 16.38 -4.19
C THR A 353 -3.23 16.48 -2.78
N GLY A 354 -4.09 16.36 -1.76
CA GLY A 354 -3.65 16.37 -0.38
C GLY A 354 -4.53 15.44 0.46
N VAL A 355 -3.90 14.52 1.19
CA VAL A 355 -4.61 13.52 1.99
C VAL A 355 -5.53 14.14 3.04
N GLU A 356 -5.13 15.25 3.67
CA GLU A 356 -5.96 15.92 4.67
C GLU A 356 -7.26 16.48 4.06
N GLY A 357 -7.22 16.98 2.83
CA GLY A 357 -8.44 17.40 2.12
C GLY A 357 -9.39 16.22 1.86
N LEU A 358 -8.86 15.05 1.54
CA LEU A 358 -9.65 13.82 1.39
C LEU A 358 -10.23 13.39 2.74
N TRP A 359 -9.46 13.46 3.84
CA TRP A 359 -9.96 13.12 5.18
C TRP A 359 -11.06 14.07 5.65
N VAL A 360 -10.93 15.37 5.36
CA VAL A 360 -12.01 16.34 5.67
C VAL A 360 -13.28 15.97 4.92
N SER A 361 -13.18 15.66 3.63
CA SER A 361 -14.33 15.25 2.82
C SER A 361 -14.99 13.95 3.29
N ASP A 362 -14.21 13.02 3.86
CA ASP A 362 -14.75 11.78 4.46
C ASP A 362 -15.43 12.04 5.83
N ILE A 363 -15.08 13.13 6.49
CA ILE A 363 -15.59 13.48 7.83
C ILE A 363 -16.89 14.29 7.73
N GLU A 364 -17.04 15.11 6.70
CA GLU A 364 -18.24 15.90 6.44
C GLU A 364 -19.39 15.07 5.85
#